data_8190d5663740623267df4829c8b74f5b
#
_entry.id   8190d5663740623267df4829c8b74f5b
#
_cell.length_a   1.000
_cell.length_b   1.000
_cell.length_c   1.000
_cell.angle_alpha   90.00
_cell.angle_beta   90.00
_cell.angle_gamma   90.00
#
_symmetry.space_group_name_H-M   'P 1'
#
loop_
_entity.id
_entity.type
_entity.pdbx_description
1 polymer ?
#
loop_
_entity_poly.entity_id
_entity_poly.type
_entity_poly.pdbx_seq_one_letter_code
_entity_poly.pdbx_strand_id
1 'polypeptide(L)'
;MKQNIRISPVEVNQGVLDFSHLLDAPAGCHGFVRVKKGHFYFEDGKRAKFLGFNIATRSNTPTHEDAEKLAERFASMGVNVIRLHAADAPIGEGAGNWSSCKEAPLLDYDKGTTRVFNPEGLDRFDYLFAKLKEKGIYLHIDLIVARAFLEGDGLEHPGSIPACMKRYPMYNARLIELQKEYARELLCHVNPYTGLALKDDPAVITVQMNNEESVIKGNSGADAIDEMKP
;
A
#
# COMPACT_ATOMS: atom_id res chain seq x y z
N MET A 1 19.84 30.17 6.77
CA MET A 1 20.42 28.81 6.58
C MET A 1 19.33 27.77 6.86
N LYS A 2 18.84 27.07 5.84
CA LYS A 2 17.98 25.90 6.04
C LYS A 2 18.88 24.76 6.49
N GLN A 3 18.81 24.38 7.76
CA GLN A 3 19.43 23.15 8.22
C GLN A 3 18.66 21.99 7.58
N ASN A 4 19.29 21.29 6.65
CA ASN A 4 18.83 19.97 6.22
C ASN A 4 19.03 19.03 7.41
N ILE A 5 17.97 18.75 8.13
CA ILE A 5 17.95 17.65 9.09
C ILE A 5 18.00 16.37 8.25
N ARG A 6 19.20 15.84 8.03
CA ARG A 6 19.35 14.46 7.63
C ARG A 6 18.91 13.62 8.82
N ILE A 7 17.77 12.97 8.69
CA ILE A 7 17.46 11.85 9.57
C ILE A 7 18.46 10.77 9.16
N SER A 8 19.55 10.65 9.91
CA SER A 8 20.41 9.49 9.79
C SER A 8 19.54 8.24 9.98
N PRO A 9 19.75 7.17 9.20
CA PRO A 9 19.14 5.88 9.53
C PRO A 9 19.52 5.62 10.99
N VAL A 10 18.50 5.56 11.85
CA VAL A 10 18.74 5.28 13.27
C VAL A 10 19.31 3.88 13.30
N GLU A 11 20.54 3.75 13.81
CA GLU A 11 21.12 2.43 14.05
C GLU A 11 20.12 1.61 14.85
N VAL A 12 19.86 0.39 14.38
CA VAL A 12 18.99 -0.55 15.06
C VAL A 12 19.61 -0.81 16.43
N ASN A 13 18.97 -0.30 17.47
CA ASN A 13 19.50 -0.46 18.83
C ASN A 13 19.45 -1.94 19.21
N GLN A 14 20.62 -2.53 19.38
CA GLN A 14 20.77 -3.82 20.03
C GLN A 14 20.76 -3.58 21.54
N GLY A 15 19.90 -4.22 22.26
CA GLY A 15 19.84 -4.09 23.71
C GLY A 15 18.42 -4.12 24.28
N VAL A 16 18.22 -3.53 25.44
CA VAL A 16 16.94 -3.55 26.18
C VAL A 16 15.78 -2.87 25.46
N LEU A 17 16.06 -2.10 24.42
CA LEU A 17 15.05 -1.44 23.57
C LEU A 17 14.79 -2.19 22.25
N ASP A 18 15.41 -3.34 22.03
CA ASP A 18 15.14 -4.22 20.90
C ASP A 18 14.01 -5.20 21.24
N PHE A 19 12.84 -4.97 20.63
CA PHE A 19 11.64 -5.79 20.79
C PHE A 19 11.46 -6.81 19.66
N SER A 20 12.42 -6.98 18.75
CA SER A 20 12.31 -7.91 17.62
C SER A 20 12.09 -9.36 18.07
N HIS A 21 12.59 -9.72 19.25
CA HIS A 21 12.40 -11.03 19.86
C HIS A 21 10.95 -11.36 20.23
N LEU A 22 10.04 -10.37 20.20
CA LEU A 22 8.60 -10.56 20.44
C LEU A 22 7.84 -10.96 19.18
N LEU A 23 8.48 -10.88 18.02
CA LEU A 23 7.86 -11.17 16.73
C LEU A 23 8.03 -12.64 16.35
N ASP A 24 6.92 -13.27 15.96
CA ASP A 24 6.97 -14.63 15.39
C ASP A 24 7.32 -14.53 13.91
N ALA A 25 8.54 -14.84 13.55
CA ALA A 25 9.03 -14.78 12.17
C ALA A 25 9.11 -16.19 11.53
N PRO A 26 8.81 -16.30 10.23
CA PRO A 26 8.30 -15.25 9.34
C PRO A 26 6.81 -14.97 9.59
N ALA A 27 6.34 -13.79 9.18
CA ALA A 27 4.90 -13.51 9.19
C ALA A 27 4.15 -14.55 8.33
N GLY A 28 3.00 -15.00 8.83
CA GLY A 28 2.25 -16.09 8.21
C GLY A 28 2.62 -17.49 8.70
N CYS A 29 3.62 -17.66 9.57
CA CYS A 29 3.99 -18.98 10.12
C CYS A 29 2.85 -19.65 10.93
N HIS A 30 1.87 -18.88 11.39
CA HIS A 30 0.68 -19.34 12.08
C HIS A 30 -0.56 -19.50 11.18
N GLY A 31 -0.39 -19.44 9.86
CA GLY A 31 -1.49 -19.44 8.88
C GLY A 31 -2.23 -18.11 8.80
N PHE A 32 -3.39 -18.12 8.14
CA PHE A 32 -4.19 -16.92 7.93
C PHE A 32 -4.85 -16.40 9.21
N VAL A 33 -5.06 -15.08 9.25
CA VAL A 33 -5.83 -14.45 10.32
C VAL A 33 -7.32 -14.67 10.09
N ARG A 34 -8.02 -15.04 11.16
CA ARG A 34 -9.47 -15.29 11.18
C ARG A 34 -10.13 -14.46 12.28
N VAL A 35 -11.39 -14.09 12.07
CA VAL A 35 -12.20 -13.43 13.08
C VAL A 35 -13.06 -14.46 13.81
N LYS A 36 -12.96 -14.50 15.14
CA LYS A 36 -13.79 -15.36 15.98
C LYS A 36 -14.19 -14.61 17.25
N LYS A 37 -15.49 -14.56 17.53
CA LYS A 37 -16.05 -13.88 18.72
C LYS A 37 -15.53 -12.44 18.91
N GLY A 38 -15.44 -11.68 17.82
CA GLY A 38 -14.98 -10.27 17.87
C GLY A 38 -13.49 -10.06 18.03
N HIS A 39 -12.67 -11.11 17.88
CA HIS A 39 -11.22 -11.06 18.00
C HIS A 39 -10.53 -11.72 16.82
N PHE A 40 -9.27 -11.32 16.60
CA PHE A 40 -8.40 -11.95 15.60
C PHE A 40 -7.69 -13.16 16.18
N TYR A 41 -7.62 -14.24 15.41
CA TYR A 41 -6.89 -15.47 15.71
C TYR A 41 -6.18 -15.95 14.45
N PHE A 42 -5.04 -16.57 14.62
CA PHE A 42 -4.39 -17.35 13.58
C PHE A 42 -5.06 -18.72 13.40
N GLU A 43 -4.77 -19.41 12.28
CA GLU A 43 -5.35 -20.73 12.00
C GLU A 43 -4.96 -21.79 13.03
N ASP A 44 -3.79 -21.68 13.64
CA ASP A 44 -3.33 -22.54 14.75
C ASP A 44 -4.07 -22.29 16.08
N GLY A 45 -4.97 -21.29 16.12
CA GLY A 45 -5.75 -20.94 17.30
C GLY A 45 -5.08 -19.92 18.23
N LYS A 46 -3.84 -19.51 17.97
CA LYS A 46 -3.17 -18.44 18.70
C LYS A 46 -3.88 -17.11 18.49
N ARG A 47 -4.07 -16.34 19.55
CA ARG A 47 -4.69 -15.02 19.45
C ARG A 47 -3.75 -14.04 18.74
N ALA A 48 -4.21 -13.43 17.66
CA ALA A 48 -3.48 -12.42 16.93
C ALA A 48 -3.71 -11.02 17.53
N LYS A 49 -2.63 -10.30 17.79
CA LYS A 49 -2.63 -8.90 18.24
C LYS A 49 -1.61 -8.13 17.41
N PHE A 50 -2.01 -6.96 16.95
CA PHE A 50 -1.18 -6.17 16.04
C PHE A 50 -0.87 -4.79 16.61
N LEU A 51 0.40 -4.40 16.52
CA LEU A 51 0.92 -3.05 16.73
C LEU A 51 1.53 -2.59 15.39
N GLY A 52 0.99 -1.52 14.82
CA GLY A 52 1.38 -1.15 13.47
C GLY A 52 1.65 0.31 13.22
N PHE A 53 2.32 0.55 12.10
CA PHE A 53 2.51 1.86 11.51
C PHE A 53 1.97 1.90 10.09
N ASN A 54 1.71 3.12 9.64
CA ASN A 54 1.37 3.43 8.26
C ASN A 54 2.62 3.95 7.54
N ILE A 55 2.96 3.34 6.40
CA ILE A 55 3.88 3.94 5.44
C ILE A 55 3.08 4.34 4.21
N ALA A 56 3.49 5.40 3.52
CA ALA A 56 2.69 5.98 2.47
C ALA A 56 3.50 6.39 1.25
N THR A 57 2.83 6.38 0.11
CA THR A 57 3.34 6.87 -1.18
C THR A 57 4.70 6.24 -1.55
N ARG A 58 5.74 7.04 -1.77
CA ARG A 58 7.08 6.58 -2.14
C ARG A 58 7.73 5.59 -1.16
N SER A 59 7.29 5.57 0.11
CA SER A 59 7.82 4.63 1.09
C SER A 59 7.33 3.19 0.86
N ASN A 60 6.39 2.98 -0.06
CA ASN A 60 5.94 1.64 -0.47
C ASN A 60 6.88 0.99 -1.50
N THR A 61 7.75 1.78 -2.15
CA THR A 61 8.72 1.32 -3.16
C THR A 61 10.13 1.84 -2.84
N PRO A 62 10.67 1.56 -1.64
CA PRO A 62 12.01 1.98 -1.27
C PRO A 62 13.07 1.20 -2.07
N THR A 63 14.32 1.65 -2.05
CA THR A 63 15.41 0.80 -2.55
C THR A 63 15.50 -0.49 -1.75
N HIS A 64 16.13 -1.54 -2.31
CA HIS A 64 16.31 -2.80 -1.59
C HIS A 64 17.06 -2.59 -0.26
N GLU A 65 18.11 -1.75 -0.27
CA GLU A 65 18.88 -1.40 0.93
C GLU A 65 17.99 -0.72 2.00
N ASP A 66 17.13 0.22 1.59
CA ASP A 66 16.23 0.90 2.51
C ASP A 66 15.11 -0.02 3.01
N ALA A 67 14.64 -0.96 2.19
CA ALA A 67 13.65 -1.97 2.59
C ALA A 67 14.18 -2.85 3.73
N GLU A 68 15.43 -3.28 3.65
CA GLU A 68 16.09 -4.06 4.71
C GLU A 68 16.17 -3.26 6.02
N LYS A 69 16.66 -2.01 5.93
CA LYS A 69 16.76 -1.11 7.09
C LYS A 69 15.40 -0.82 7.73
N LEU A 70 14.37 -0.60 6.91
CA LEU A 70 13.00 -0.38 7.39
C LEU A 70 12.45 -1.60 8.12
N ALA A 71 12.62 -2.79 7.55
CA ALA A 71 12.14 -4.03 8.16
C ALA A 71 12.84 -4.29 9.51
N GLU A 72 14.16 -4.10 9.58
CA GLU A 72 14.92 -4.22 10.83
C GLU A 72 14.48 -3.21 11.88
N ARG A 73 14.32 -1.95 11.47
CA ARG A 73 13.87 -0.89 12.38
C ARG A 73 12.49 -1.18 12.95
N PHE A 74 11.52 -1.53 12.11
CA PHE A 74 10.16 -1.84 12.56
C PHE A 74 10.15 -3.06 13.50
N ALA A 75 10.90 -4.11 13.15
CA ALA A 75 11.03 -5.27 14.03
C ALA A 75 11.60 -4.89 15.41
N SER A 76 12.68 -4.09 15.45
CA SER A 76 13.29 -3.65 16.72
C SER A 76 12.36 -2.80 17.58
N MET A 77 11.36 -2.16 16.98
CA MET A 77 10.31 -1.43 17.70
C MET A 77 9.14 -2.32 18.17
N GLY A 78 9.17 -3.63 17.87
CA GLY A 78 8.09 -4.56 18.16
C GLY A 78 6.86 -4.39 17.26
N VAL A 79 7.03 -3.70 16.12
CA VAL A 79 5.97 -3.52 15.12
C VAL A 79 5.78 -4.83 14.38
N ASN A 80 4.54 -5.32 14.35
CA ASN A 80 4.20 -6.58 13.69
C ASN A 80 3.14 -6.44 12.59
N VAL A 81 2.75 -5.22 12.23
CA VAL A 81 1.95 -4.94 11.02
C VAL A 81 2.31 -3.58 10.42
N ILE A 82 2.44 -3.53 9.11
CA ILE A 82 2.62 -2.30 8.34
C ILE A 82 1.45 -2.15 7.38
N ARG A 83 0.85 -0.96 7.36
CA ARG A 83 -0.13 -0.57 6.37
C ARG A 83 0.58 0.09 5.19
N LEU A 84 0.41 -0.48 3.99
CA LEU A 84 0.92 0.04 2.73
C LEU A 84 -0.13 0.99 2.13
N HIS A 85 0.04 2.29 2.40
CA HIS A 85 -0.94 3.32 2.07
C HIS A 85 -0.55 4.12 0.83
N ALA A 86 -1.52 4.37 -0.07
CA ALA A 86 -1.31 5.18 -1.27
C ALA A 86 -0.13 4.70 -2.15
N ALA A 87 0.02 3.38 -2.32
CA ALA A 87 0.98 2.82 -3.26
C ALA A 87 0.60 3.16 -4.72
N ASP A 88 -0.68 3.44 -4.96
CA ASP A 88 -1.28 3.87 -6.24
C ASP A 88 -1.09 5.37 -6.53
N ALA A 89 -0.30 6.10 -5.74
CA ALA A 89 -0.13 7.54 -5.89
C ALA A 89 0.54 7.94 -7.20
N PRO A 90 0.10 9.06 -7.83
CA PRO A 90 0.71 9.57 -9.04
C PRO A 90 2.11 10.13 -8.81
N ILE A 91 2.84 10.37 -9.92
CA ILE A 91 4.16 10.97 -9.92
C ILE A 91 4.05 12.51 -9.93
N GLY A 92 4.99 13.18 -9.26
CA GLY A 92 5.30 14.58 -9.49
C GLY A 92 4.74 15.59 -8.50
N GLU A 93 5.11 16.85 -8.72
CA GLU A 93 4.81 17.96 -7.81
C GLU A 93 3.33 18.37 -7.78
N GLY A 94 2.59 18.10 -8.85
CA GLY A 94 1.15 18.40 -8.96
C GLY A 94 0.25 17.54 -8.07
N ALA A 95 0.77 16.44 -7.55
CA ALA A 95 0.06 15.54 -6.64
C ALA A 95 0.18 15.95 -5.15
N GLY A 96 0.88 17.03 -4.86
CA GLY A 96 1.08 17.52 -3.49
C GLY A 96 1.76 16.48 -2.59
N ASN A 97 1.23 16.30 -1.38
CA ASN A 97 1.76 15.32 -0.41
C ASN A 97 1.50 13.86 -0.81
N TRP A 98 0.77 13.61 -1.90
CA TRP A 98 0.36 12.30 -2.39
C TRP A 98 1.21 11.80 -3.56
N SER A 99 2.34 12.46 -3.86
CA SER A 99 3.24 12.01 -4.93
C SER A 99 4.00 10.74 -4.56
N SER A 100 4.13 9.84 -5.53
CA SER A 100 5.03 8.70 -5.42
C SER A 100 6.49 9.10 -5.67
N CYS A 101 7.42 8.16 -5.55
CA CYS A 101 8.80 8.32 -5.97
C CYS A 101 8.85 8.47 -7.49
N LYS A 102 9.55 9.50 -8.00
CA LYS A 102 9.71 9.70 -9.45
C LYS A 102 10.47 8.56 -10.13
N GLU A 103 11.34 7.90 -9.38
CA GLU A 103 12.24 6.88 -9.94
C GLU A 103 11.56 5.52 -10.08
N ALA A 104 10.69 5.16 -9.14
CA ALA A 104 10.06 3.85 -9.13
C ALA A 104 8.66 3.88 -8.49
N PRO A 105 7.68 4.55 -9.11
CA PRO A 105 6.29 4.46 -8.68
C PRO A 105 5.76 3.05 -8.90
N LEU A 106 4.76 2.62 -8.14
CA LEU A 106 4.14 1.30 -8.35
C LEU A 106 3.42 1.21 -9.70
N LEU A 107 2.75 2.29 -10.12
CA LEU A 107 2.09 2.39 -11.44
C LEU A 107 2.93 3.23 -12.40
N ASP A 108 3.01 2.78 -13.67
CA ASP A 108 3.76 3.46 -14.73
C ASP A 108 2.88 4.53 -15.40
N TYR A 109 2.83 5.71 -14.80
CA TYR A 109 2.06 6.84 -15.28
C TYR A 109 2.55 7.38 -16.65
N ASP A 110 3.80 7.10 -17.04
CA ASP A 110 4.38 7.54 -18.32
C ASP A 110 3.78 6.80 -19.52
N LYS A 111 3.05 5.71 -19.27
CA LYS A 111 2.29 4.98 -20.31
C LYS A 111 0.98 5.65 -20.71
N GLY A 112 0.63 6.79 -20.11
CA GLY A 112 -0.64 7.45 -20.36
C GLY A 112 -1.88 6.70 -19.88
N THR A 113 -1.69 5.72 -19.02
CA THR A 113 -2.73 4.90 -18.38
C THR A 113 -2.27 4.44 -16.99
N THR A 114 -3.20 4.23 -16.10
CA THR A 114 -2.92 3.70 -14.76
C THR A 114 -3.08 2.17 -14.67
N ARG A 115 -3.09 1.48 -15.81
CA ARG A 115 -3.32 0.03 -15.94
C ARG A 115 -2.02 -0.77 -16.03
N VAL A 116 -0.87 -0.12 -15.96
CA VAL A 116 0.44 -0.75 -16.12
C VAL A 116 1.27 -0.55 -14.86
N PHE A 117 1.77 -1.63 -14.29
CA PHE A 117 2.74 -1.56 -13.20
C PHE A 117 4.11 -1.15 -13.75
N ASN A 118 4.81 -0.28 -13.01
CA ASN A 118 6.20 0.00 -13.26
C ASN A 118 7.05 -1.20 -12.81
N PRO A 119 7.86 -1.81 -13.68
CA PRO A 119 8.60 -3.02 -13.32
C PRO A 119 9.55 -2.84 -12.13
N GLU A 120 10.25 -1.70 -12.07
CA GLU A 120 11.14 -1.39 -10.94
C GLU A 120 10.35 -1.10 -9.67
N GLY A 121 9.25 -0.36 -9.78
CA GLY A 121 8.36 -0.07 -8.64
C GLY A 121 7.74 -1.34 -8.06
N LEU A 122 7.32 -2.26 -8.91
CA LEU A 122 6.76 -3.55 -8.50
C LEU A 122 7.83 -4.44 -7.84
N ASP A 123 9.03 -4.51 -8.41
CA ASP A 123 10.16 -5.24 -7.80
C ASP A 123 10.49 -4.72 -6.39
N ARG A 124 10.59 -3.40 -6.24
CA ARG A 124 10.85 -2.76 -4.93
C ARG A 124 9.72 -3.01 -3.93
N PHE A 125 8.47 -2.98 -4.37
CA PHE A 125 7.30 -3.29 -3.56
C PHE A 125 7.34 -4.75 -3.07
N ASP A 126 7.61 -5.68 -3.98
CA ASP A 126 7.73 -7.10 -3.69
C ASP A 126 8.88 -7.40 -2.71
N TYR A 127 10.01 -6.75 -2.91
CA TYR A 127 11.16 -6.90 -2.02
C TYR A 127 10.89 -6.38 -0.62
N LEU A 128 10.27 -5.19 -0.50
CA LEU A 128 9.85 -4.65 0.79
C LEU A 128 8.91 -5.62 1.52
N PHE A 129 7.92 -6.15 0.80
CA PHE A 129 6.99 -7.16 1.33
C PHE A 129 7.75 -8.35 1.91
N ALA A 130 8.68 -8.92 1.13
CA ALA A 130 9.46 -10.09 1.54
C ALA A 130 10.29 -9.80 2.79
N LYS A 131 10.96 -8.62 2.86
CA LYS A 131 11.77 -8.24 4.03
C LYS A 131 10.94 -8.02 5.29
N LEU A 132 9.78 -7.39 5.17
CA LEU A 132 8.84 -7.27 6.29
C LEU A 132 8.38 -8.65 6.78
N LYS A 133 7.97 -9.53 5.85
CA LYS A 133 7.57 -10.90 6.14
C LYS A 133 8.67 -11.70 6.87
N GLU A 134 9.92 -11.63 6.39
CA GLU A 134 11.07 -12.29 7.02
C GLU A 134 11.26 -11.90 8.50
N LYS A 135 10.92 -10.66 8.85
CA LYS A 135 11.01 -10.13 10.22
C LYS A 135 9.77 -10.38 11.08
N GLY A 136 8.77 -11.12 10.59
CA GLY A 136 7.53 -11.38 11.32
C GLY A 136 6.50 -10.25 11.27
N ILE A 137 6.62 -9.35 10.28
CA ILE A 137 5.75 -8.19 10.11
C ILE A 137 4.70 -8.49 9.05
N TYR A 138 3.44 -8.46 9.45
CA TYR A 138 2.26 -8.66 8.60
C TYR A 138 1.92 -7.40 7.82
N LEU A 139 1.07 -7.52 6.78
CA LEU A 139 0.71 -6.41 5.92
C LEU A 139 -0.80 -6.17 5.85
N HIS A 140 -1.14 -4.91 5.88
CA HIS A 140 -2.42 -4.34 5.50
C HIS A 140 -2.23 -3.60 4.19
N ILE A 141 -2.95 -3.98 3.14
CA ILE A 141 -2.81 -3.41 1.80
C ILE A 141 -4.01 -2.52 1.50
N ASP A 142 -3.76 -1.27 1.13
CA ASP A 142 -4.79 -0.40 0.55
C ASP A 142 -4.75 -0.50 -0.97
N LEU A 143 -5.92 -0.67 -1.60
CA LEU A 143 -6.01 -0.79 -3.06
C LEU A 143 -6.18 0.58 -3.72
N ILE A 144 -7.18 1.36 -3.30
CA ILE A 144 -7.47 2.67 -3.90
C ILE A 144 -7.35 3.77 -2.85
N VAL A 145 -6.38 4.66 -3.05
CA VAL A 145 -6.14 5.80 -2.16
C VAL A 145 -5.93 7.09 -2.94
N ALA A 146 -4.98 7.12 -3.86
CA ALA A 146 -4.49 8.35 -4.48
C ALA A 146 -4.37 8.26 -6.00
N ARG A 147 -4.90 7.22 -6.63
CA ARG A 147 -4.82 7.01 -8.08
C ARG A 147 -5.34 8.22 -8.86
N ALA A 148 -4.56 8.70 -9.82
CA ALA A 148 -4.92 9.76 -10.75
C ALA A 148 -5.13 9.16 -12.14
N PHE A 149 -6.37 9.14 -12.62
CA PHE A 149 -6.72 8.52 -13.88
C PHE A 149 -6.22 9.36 -15.08
N LEU A 150 -5.93 8.66 -16.19
CA LEU A 150 -5.37 9.21 -17.40
C LEU A 150 -6.25 8.85 -18.63
N GLU A 151 -5.97 9.49 -19.78
CA GLU A 151 -6.75 9.28 -21.02
C GLU A 151 -6.78 7.80 -21.46
N GLY A 152 -5.66 7.10 -21.34
CA GLY A 152 -5.55 5.68 -21.69
C GLY A 152 -6.34 4.72 -20.78
N ASP A 153 -6.97 5.25 -19.72
CA ASP A 153 -7.86 4.46 -18.85
C ASP A 153 -9.26 4.29 -19.47
N GLY A 154 -9.54 4.96 -20.60
CA GLY A 154 -10.82 4.86 -21.30
C GLY A 154 -11.94 5.64 -20.62
N LEU A 155 -11.59 6.81 -20.07
CA LEU A 155 -12.47 7.83 -19.53
C LEU A 155 -12.56 8.99 -20.53
N GLU A 156 -13.70 9.68 -20.59
CA GLU A 156 -13.89 10.82 -21.49
C GLU A 156 -13.20 12.08 -20.95
N HIS A 157 -13.26 12.29 -19.64
CA HIS A 157 -12.73 13.48 -18.98
C HIS A 157 -11.89 13.15 -17.74
N PRO A 158 -10.83 12.32 -17.85
CA PRO A 158 -10.06 11.87 -16.68
C PRO A 158 -9.47 13.03 -15.89
N GLY A 159 -9.09 14.13 -16.54
CA GLY A 159 -8.56 15.33 -15.90
C GLY A 159 -9.57 16.06 -15.02
N SER A 160 -10.87 15.78 -15.15
CA SER A 160 -11.91 16.33 -14.28
C SER A 160 -11.99 15.61 -12.94
N ILE A 161 -11.39 14.41 -12.83
CA ILE A 161 -11.39 13.60 -11.60
C ILE A 161 -10.17 14.00 -10.77
N PRO A 162 -10.33 14.71 -9.65
CA PRO A 162 -9.19 15.06 -8.81
C PRO A 162 -8.50 13.82 -8.26
N ALA A 163 -7.17 13.86 -8.18
CA ALA A 163 -6.41 12.82 -7.48
C ALA A 163 -6.95 12.63 -6.05
N CYS A 164 -6.94 11.40 -5.56
CA CYS A 164 -7.48 11.02 -4.24
C CYS A 164 -9.02 11.10 -4.12
N MET A 165 -9.75 11.29 -5.22
CA MET A 165 -11.21 11.28 -5.20
C MET A 165 -11.77 9.87 -5.37
N LYS A 166 -11.77 9.13 -4.28
CA LYS A 166 -12.04 7.69 -4.17
C LYS A 166 -13.50 7.30 -4.35
N ARG A 167 -14.45 8.24 -4.18
CA ARG A 167 -15.90 7.98 -4.24
C ARG A 167 -16.45 7.80 -5.66
N TYR A 168 -15.79 8.38 -6.66
CA TYR A 168 -16.27 8.29 -8.04
C TYR A 168 -16.31 6.86 -8.58
N PRO A 169 -15.36 5.98 -8.23
CA PRO A 169 -15.47 4.57 -8.58
C PRO A 169 -16.74 3.87 -8.13
N MET A 170 -17.50 4.42 -7.17
CA MET A 170 -18.77 3.82 -6.76
C MET A 170 -19.94 4.11 -7.73
N TYR A 171 -19.81 5.12 -8.57
CA TYR A 171 -20.92 5.61 -9.40
C TYR A 171 -20.64 5.51 -10.90
N ASN A 172 -19.40 5.41 -11.31
CA ASN A 172 -19.00 5.29 -12.71
C ASN A 172 -18.59 3.87 -13.04
N ALA A 173 -19.25 3.25 -14.03
CA ALA A 173 -19.02 1.85 -14.41
C ALA A 173 -17.57 1.60 -14.85
N ARG A 174 -16.98 2.53 -15.61
CA ARG A 174 -15.59 2.38 -16.07
C ARG A 174 -14.60 2.45 -14.88
N LEU A 175 -14.81 3.35 -13.95
CA LEU A 175 -13.97 3.44 -12.74
C LEU A 175 -14.10 2.20 -11.86
N ILE A 176 -15.30 1.60 -11.78
CA ILE A 176 -15.50 0.32 -11.08
C ILE A 176 -14.66 -0.79 -11.74
N GLU A 177 -14.68 -0.89 -13.08
CA GLU A 177 -13.88 -1.89 -13.79
C GLU A 177 -12.37 -1.67 -13.61
N LEU A 178 -11.89 -0.43 -13.69
CA LEU A 178 -10.48 -0.10 -13.44
C LEU A 178 -10.03 -0.46 -12.02
N GLN A 179 -10.91 -0.28 -11.04
CA GLN A 179 -10.63 -0.68 -9.66
C GLN A 179 -10.54 -2.21 -9.52
N LYS A 180 -11.46 -2.95 -10.13
CA LYS A 180 -11.43 -4.42 -10.12
C LYS A 180 -10.22 -4.98 -10.85
N GLU A 181 -9.85 -4.37 -11.98
CA GLU A 181 -8.66 -4.73 -12.75
C GLU A 181 -7.40 -4.58 -11.90
N TYR A 182 -7.17 -3.40 -11.32
CA TYR A 182 -6.04 -3.13 -10.45
C TYR A 182 -5.98 -4.10 -9.24
N ALA A 183 -7.12 -4.30 -8.58
CA ALA A 183 -7.20 -5.22 -7.45
C ALA A 183 -6.83 -6.65 -7.85
N ARG A 184 -7.33 -7.13 -9.01
CA ARG A 184 -7.03 -8.47 -9.52
C ARG A 184 -5.55 -8.60 -9.85
N GLU A 185 -5.00 -7.65 -10.59
CA GLU A 185 -3.61 -7.69 -11.03
C GLU A 185 -2.66 -7.65 -9.84
N LEU A 186 -2.87 -6.75 -8.89
CA LEU A 186 -2.01 -6.66 -7.70
C LEU A 186 -2.13 -7.89 -6.80
N LEU A 187 -3.35 -8.31 -6.48
CA LEU A 187 -3.55 -9.41 -5.53
C LEU A 187 -3.23 -10.80 -6.11
N CYS A 188 -3.33 -10.97 -7.44
CA CYS A 188 -2.93 -12.22 -8.11
C CYS A 188 -1.48 -12.22 -8.58
N HIS A 189 -0.77 -11.10 -8.47
CA HIS A 189 0.65 -11.03 -8.76
C HIS A 189 1.42 -11.96 -7.81
N VAL A 190 2.27 -12.81 -8.38
CA VAL A 190 3.15 -13.69 -7.60
C VAL A 190 4.42 -12.95 -7.29
N ASN A 191 4.64 -12.65 -6.02
CA ASN A 191 5.85 -12.02 -5.54
C ASN A 191 7.05 -12.97 -5.75
N PRO A 192 8.06 -12.58 -6.54
CA PRO A 192 9.19 -13.47 -6.87
C PRO A 192 10.06 -13.83 -5.66
N TYR A 193 10.04 -13.05 -4.60
CA TYR A 193 10.83 -13.29 -3.39
C TYR A 193 10.15 -14.22 -2.40
N THR A 194 8.81 -14.27 -2.38
CA THR A 194 8.05 -15.15 -1.47
C THR A 194 7.48 -16.38 -2.17
N GLY A 195 7.38 -16.35 -3.52
CA GLY A 195 6.78 -17.40 -4.33
C GLY A 195 5.25 -17.51 -4.22
N LEU A 196 4.60 -16.55 -3.56
CA LEU A 196 3.16 -16.55 -3.34
C LEU A 196 2.50 -15.32 -3.97
N ALA A 197 1.27 -15.47 -4.43
CA ALA A 197 0.45 -14.32 -4.76
C ALA A 197 -0.02 -13.63 -3.46
N LEU A 198 -0.19 -12.30 -3.50
CA LEU A 198 -0.60 -11.55 -2.29
C LEU A 198 -1.89 -12.08 -1.67
N LYS A 199 -2.86 -12.51 -2.49
CA LYS A 199 -4.13 -13.11 -2.02
C LYS A 199 -3.96 -14.46 -1.32
N ASP A 200 -2.86 -15.15 -1.58
CA ASP A 200 -2.57 -16.50 -1.07
C ASP A 200 -1.49 -16.46 0.03
N ASP A 201 -0.95 -15.28 0.34
CA ASP A 201 0.10 -15.12 1.35
C ASP A 201 -0.50 -14.82 2.74
N PRO A 202 -0.33 -15.70 3.73
CA PRO A 202 -0.87 -15.50 5.07
C PRO A 202 -0.25 -14.33 5.84
N ALA A 203 0.82 -13.71 5.31
CA ALA A 203 1.35 -12.46 5.85
C ALA A 203 0.46 -11.24 5.51
N VAL A 204 -0.45 -11.36 4.54
CA VAL A 204 -1.48 -10.33 4.26
C VAL A 204 -2.68 -10.56 5.17
N ILE A 205 -2.87 -9.67 6.16
CA ILE A 205 -3.95 -9.83 7.14
C ILE A 205 -5.24 -9.13 6.73
N THR A 206 -5.14 -8.03 6.00
CA THR A 206 -6.30 -7.25 5.55
C THR A 206 -6.01 -6.60 4.20
N VAL A 207 -7.07 -6.45 3.42
CA VAL A 207 -7.07 -5.67 2.18
C VAL A 207 -8.20 -4.64 2.29
N GLN A 208 -7.86 -3.38 2.21
CA GLN A 208 -8.82 -2.27 2.21
C GLN A 208 -9.12 -1.88 0.76
N MET A 209 -10.37 -1.96 0.35
CA MET A 209 -10.77 -1.65 -1.02
C MET A 209 -10.59 -0.17 -1.34
N ASN A 210 -11.13 0.71 -0.51
CA ASN A 210 -11.05 2.17 -0.64
C ASN A 210 -10.72 2.79 0.71
N ASN A 211 -9.82 3.77 0.72
CA ASN A 211 -9.49 4.51 1.92
C ASN A 211 -10.43 5.71 2.08
N GLU A 212 -10.95 5.92 3.32
CA GLU A 212 -11.73 7.10 3.74
C GLU A 212 -12.93 7.43 2.84
N GLU A 213 -13.58 6.43 2.29
CA GLU A 213 -14.71 6.61 1.39
C GLU A 213 -16.02 6.76 2.15
N SER A 214 -16.84 7.72 1.71
CA SER A 214 -18.20 7.92 2.22
C SER A 214 -19.09 8.55 1.16
N VAL A 215 -20.26 7.95 0.95
CA VAL A 215 -21.32 8.52 0.10
C VAL A 215 -21.91 9.81 0.68
N ILE A 216 -21.75 10.03 1.98
CA ILE A 216 -22.39 11.17 2.71
C ILE A 216 -21.40 12.33 2.86
N LYS A 217 -20.10 12.10 2.76
CA LYS A 217 -19.08 13.14 2.89
C LYS A 217 -19.15 14.08 1.68
N GLY A 218 -19.96 15.13 1.79
CA GLY A 218 -20.02 16.21 0.83
C GLY A 218 -18.66 16.90 0.77
N ASN A 219 -17.99 16.87 -0.37
CA ASN A 219 -16.99 17.86 -0.70
C ASN A 219 -17.66 18.85 -1.63
N SER A 220 -17.70 20.08 -1.21
CA SER A 220 -18.00 21.23 -2.04
C SER A 220 -17.15 21.15 -3.32
N GLY A 221 -17.78 21.09 -4.47
CA GLY A 221 -17.11 20.98 -5.78
C GLY A 221 -17.36 19.66 -6.50
N ALA A 222 -18.06 18.71 -5.91
CA ALA A 222 -18.41 17.44 -6.55
C ALA A 222 -19.46 17.58 -7.66
N ASP A 223 -20.14 18.71 -7.72
CA ASP A 223 -21.26 18.93 -8.64
C ASP A 223 -20.83 19.19 -10.10
N ALA A 224 -19.51 19.15 -10.36
CA ALA A 224 -18.97 19.60 -11.61
C ALA A 224 -17.91 18.68 -12.24
N ILE A 225 -17.85 17.40 -11.88
CA ILE A 225 -16.96 16.50 -12.59
C ILE A 225 -17.59 16.11 -13.91
N ASP A 226 -16.95 16.53 -15.01
CA ASP A 226 -17.46 16.30 -16.35
C ASP A 226 -17.60 14.81 -16.67
N GLU A 227 -16.73 13.95 -16.13
CA GLU A 227 -16.81 12.49 -16.27
C GLU A 227 -18.08 11.87 -15.65
N MET A 228 -18.74 12.56 -14.71
CA MET A 228 -19.94 12.09 -14.02
C MET A 228 -21.25 12.70 -14.56
N LYS A 229 -21.15 13.58 -15.54
CA LYS A 229 -22.33 14.14 -16.18
C LYS A 229 -22.94 13.13 -17.16
N PRO A 230 -24.28 13.08 -17.26
CA PRO A 230 -24.96 12.21 -18.21
C PRO A 230 -24.73 12.64 -19.65
#